data_e7b874dc186a4bb1c7705a39ffa44c8a
#
_entry.id   e7b874dc186a4bb1c7705a39ffa44c8a
#
_cell.length_a   1.000
_cell.length_b   1.000
_cell.length_c   1.000
_cell.angle_alpha   90.00
_cell.angle_beta   90.00
_cell.angle_gamma   90.00
#
_symmetry.space_group_name_H-M   'P 1'
#
loop_
_entity.id
_entity.type
_entity.pdbx_description
1 polymer ?
#
loop_
_entity_poly.entity_id
_entity_poly.type
_entity_poly.pdbx_seq_one_letter_code
_entity_poly.pdbx_strand_id
1 'polypeptide(L)'
;MRIVYLEFPIFGGISDTAANIALKVWNDNPELYFSIHNGLMTLGSSMNKENIIELLNKNSLQGSKLYNFAETQPHDKIIQINKQLAKELGLRGTPASIINDTMIPGYVKEEKVIELIDEINTPS
;
A
#
# COMPACT_ATOMS: atom_id res chain seq x y z
N MET A 1 17.82 3.99 8.88
CA MET A 1 16.77 4.44 7.94
C MET A 1 15.43 3.84 8.35
N ARG A 2 14.38 4.59 8.23
CA ARG A 2 13.03 4.12 8.52
C ARG A 2 12.18 4.23 7.26
N ILE A 3 11.45 3.15 6.93
CA ILE A 3 10.54 3.13 5.78
C ILE A 3 9.11 3.09 6.31
N VAL A 4 8.27 3.98 5.81
CA VAL A 4 6.85 4.06 6.15
C VAL A 4 6.03 3.81 4.89
N TYR A 5 5.13 2.83 4.93
CA TYR A 5 4.20 2.52 3.84
C TYR A 5 2.84 3.14 4.15
N LEU A 6 2.31 3.89 3.19
CA LEU A 6 0.98 4.51 3.30
C LEU A 6 0.07 3.93 2.21
N GLU A 7 -1.09 3.44 2.62
CA GLU A 7 -2.10 2.96 1.68
C GLU A 7 -2.78 4.15 0.99
N PHE A 8 -2.71 4.17 -0.33
CA PHE A 8 -3.30 5.24 -1.12
C PHE A 8 -4.02 4.66 -2.34
N PRO A 9 -5.24 4.13 -2.15
CA PRO A 9 -6.03 3.62 -3.28
C PRO A 9 -6.54 4.78 -4.13
N ILE A 10 -6.29 4.72 -5.44
CA ILE A 10 -6.61 5.81 -6.37
C ILE A 10 -7.78 5.49 -7.31
N PHE A 11 -8.11 4.22 -7.48
CA PHE A 11 -9.15 3.81 -8.41
C PHE A 11 -10.51 3.55 -7.75
N GLY A 12 -10.62 3.68 -6.44
CA GLY A 12 -11.85 3.36 -5.70
C GLY A 12 -12.19 1.87 -5.76
N GLY A 13 -13.42 1.51 -5.38
CA GLY A 13 -13.92 0.14 -5.54
C GLY A 13 -12.99 -0.91 -4.96
N ILE A 14 -12.49 -1.81 -5.80
CA ILE A 14 -11.65 -2.93 -5.38
C ILE A 14 -10.31 -2.48 -4.79
N SER A 15 -9.78 -1.34 -5.21
CA SER A 15 -8.55 -0.78 -4.64
C SER A 15 -8.78 -0.33 -3.20
N ASP A 16 -9.91 0.26 -2.90
CA ASP A 16 -10.27 0.63 -1.53
C ASP A 16 -10.44 -0.61 -0.66
N THR A 17 -11.09 -1.64 -1.18
CA THR A 17 -11.24 -2.92 -0.48
C THR A 17 -9.88 -3.55 -0.19
N ALA A 18 -8.99 -3.56 -1.18
CA ALA A 18 -7.63 -4.10 -1.01
C ALA A 18 -6.85 -3.32 0.05
N ALA A 19 -6.93 -2.00 0.05
CA ALA A 19 -6.27 -1.16 1.06
C ALA A 19 -6.83 -1.43 2.46
N ASN A 20 -8.15 -1.57 2.60
CA ASN A 20 -8.76 -1.93 3.88
C ASN A 20 -8.31 -3.30 4.39
N ILE A 21 -8.17 -4.27 3.48
CA ILE A 21 -7.63 -5.60 3.81
C ILE A 21 -6.21 -5.47 4.34
N ALA A 22 -5.35 -4.72 3.64
CA ALA A 22 -3.96 -4.54 4.05
C ALA A 22 -3.86 -3.91 5.44
N LEU A 23 -4.67 -2.91 5.73
CA LEU A 23 -4.71 -2.28 7.06
C LEU A 23 -5.22 -3.23 8.13
N LYS A 24 -6.22 -4.03 7.82
CA LYS A 24 -6.75 -5.03 8.76
C LYS A 24 -5.70 -6.10 9.08
N VAL A 25 -4.97 -6.55 8.06
CA VAL A 25 -3.86 -7.49 8.26
C VAL A 25 -2.77 -6.87 9.12
N TRP A 26 -2.41 -5.62 8.86
CA TRP A 26 -1.43 -4.91 9.68
C TRP A 26 -1.85 -4.85 11.15
N ASN A 27 -3.13 -4.59 11.40
CA ASN A 27 -3.66 -4.48 12.75
C ASN A 27 -3.70 -5.82 13.49
N ASP A 28 -4.14 -6.88 12.81
CA ASP A 28 -4.41 -8.18 13.44
C ASP A 28 -3.24 -9.16 13.35
N ASN A 29 -2.50 -9.14 12.25
CA ASN A 29 -1.41 -10.07 11.94
C ASN A 29 -0.28 -9.32 11.24
N PRO A 30 0.41 -8.40 11.92
CA PRO A 30 1.41 -7.54 11.28
C PRO A 30 2.55 -8.32 10.61
N GLU A 31 2.85 -9.53 11.07
CA GLU A 31 3.87 -10.39 10.47
C GLU A 31 3.51 -10.84 9.05
N LEU A 32 2.24 -10.79 8.68
CA LEU A 32 1.77 -11.16 7.33
C LEU A 32 1.63 -9.96 6.40
N TYR A 33 1.79 -8.75 6.91
CA TYR A 33 1.52 -7.53 6.14
C TYR A 33 2.30 -7.47 4.83
N PHE A 34 3.62 -7.70 4.87
CA PHE A 34 4.44 -7.60 3.66
C PHE A 34 4.06 -8.64 2.62
N SER A 35 3.77 -9.86 3.03
CA SER A 35 3.34 -10.91 2.11
C SER A 35 2.04 -10.53 1.41
N ILE A 36 1.08 -10.02 2.16
CA ILE A 36 -0.21 -9.59 1.61
C ILE A 36 -0.03 -8.33 0.74
N HIS A 37 0.69 -7.33 1.23
CA HIS A 37 0.96 -6.11 0.48
C HIS A 37 1.61 -6.42 -0.87
N ASN A 38 2.68 -7.19 -0.87
CA ASN A 38 3.40 -7.56 -2.09
C ASN A 38 2.52 -8.40 -3.02
N GLY A 39 1.72 -9.30 -2.47
CA GLY A 39 0.78 -10.10 -3.25
C GLY A 39 -0.28 -9.23 -3.93
N LEU A 40 -0.85 -8.28 -3.23
CA LEU A 40 -1.83 -7.35 -3.80
C LEU A 40 -1.21 -6.50 -4.90
N MET A 41 -0.01 -5.97 -4.67
CA MET A 41 0.69 -5.19 -5.68
C MET A 41 1.01 -6.02 -6.92
N THR A 42 1.36 -7.30 -6.75
CA THR A 42 1.65 -8.21 -7.86
C THR A 42 0.43 -8.53 -8.70
N LEU A 43 -0.77 -8.55 -8.11
CA LEU A 43 -2.00 -8.79 -8.86
C LEU A 43 -2.23 -7.71 -9.94
N GLY A 44 -1.91 -6.46 -9.63
CA GLY A 44 -2.05 -5.37 -10.60
C GLY A 44 -3.43 -5.34 -11.25
N SER A 45 -3.47 -5.43 -12.59
CA SER A 45 -4.71 -5.45 -13.35
C SER A 45 -5.53 -6.73 -13.17
N SER A 46 -4.93 -7.78 -12.60
CA SER A 46 -5.62 -9.04 -12.27
C SER A 46 -6.31 -8.99 -10.91
N MET A 47 -6.35 -7.84 -10.27
CA MET A 47 -6.99 -7.67 -8.96
C MET A 47 -8.50 -7.80 -9.09
N ASN A 48 -9.04 -8.88 -8.54
CA ASN A 48 -10.47 -9.12 -8.45
C ASN A 48 -10.77 -9.87 -7.15
N LYS A 49 -12.05 -10.01 -6.83
CA LYS A 49 -12.48 -10.65 -5.58
C LYS A 49 -11.87 -12.05 -5.40
N GLU A 50 -11.95 -12.88 -6.43
CA GLU A 50 -11.49 -14.26 -6.37
C GLU A 50 -9.98 -14.33 -6.15
N ASN A 51 -9.21 -13.53 -6.86
CA ASN A 51 -7.75 -13.52 -6.74
C ASN A 51 -7.29 -12.98 -5.38
N ILE A 52 -7.99 -12.00 -4.85
CA ILE A 52 -7.69 -11.48 -3.50
C ILE A 52 -7.98 -12.55 -2.45
N ILE A 53 -9.14 -13.20 -2.53
CA ILE A 53 -9.51 -14.26 -1.58
C ILE A 53 -8.49 -15.41 -1.64
N GLU A 54 -8.08 -15.81 -2.84
CA GLU A 54 -7.07 -16.85 -3.01
C GLU A 54 -5.73 -16.45 -2.35
N LEU A 55 -5.29 -15.21 -2.56
CA LEU A 55 -4.09 -14.69 -1.94
C LEU A 55 -4.16 -14.76 -0.41
N LEU A 56 -5.28 -14.36 0.16
CA LEU A 56 -5.47 -14.39 1.61
C LEU A 56 -5.46 -15.83 2.14
N ASN A 57 -6.15 -16.74 1.45
CA ASN A 57 -6.18 -18.16 1.82
C ASN A 57 -4.79 -18.79 1.78
N LYS A 58 -3.96 -18.44 0.78
CA LYS A 58 -2.58 -18.92 0.68
C LYS A 58 -1.72 -18.47 1.84
N ASN A 59 -2.08 -17.38 2.48
CA ASN A 59 -1.37 -16.84 3.64
C ASN A 59 -2.03 -17.23 4.97
N SER A 60 -2.81 -18.30 4.96
CA SER A 60 -3.45 -18.87 6.16
C SER A 60 -4.47 -17.95 6.81
N LEU A 61 -5.03 -17.03 6.04
CA LEU A 61 -6.10 -16.14 6.47
C LEU A 61 -7.45 -16.65 5.98
N GLN A 62 -8.52 -16.23 6.62
CA GLN A 62 -9.89 -16.55 6.20
C GLN A 62 -10.30 -15.56 5.09
N GLY A 63 -9.95 -15.86 3.86
CA GLY A 63 -10.06 -14.93 2.75
C GLY A 63 -11.44 -14.35 2.52
N SER A 64 -12.47 -15.19 2.42
CA SER A 64 -13.84 -14.73 2.19
C SER A 64 -14.37 -13.86 3.31
N LYS A 65 -14.09 -14.24 4.55
CA LYS A 65 -14.53 -13.48 5.73
C LYS A 65 -13.86 -12.11 5.78
N LEU A 66 -12.56 -12.09 5.56
CA LEU A 66 -11.79 -10.84 5.56
C LEU A 66 -12.19 -9.91 4.41
N TYR A 67 -12.40 -10.47 3.23
CA TYR A 67 -12.86 -9.69 2.08
C TYR A 67 -14.24 -9.07 2.37
N ASN A 68 -15.19 -9.85 2.86
CA ASN A 68 -16.52 -9.34 3.18
C ASN A 68 -16.49 -8.26 4.25
N PHE A 69 -15.65 -8.43 5.26
CA PHE A 69 -15.43 -7.40 6.29
C PHE A 69 -14.95 -6.09 5.65
N ALA A 70 -13.93 -6.16 4.81
CA ALA A 70 -13.33 -4.97 4.19
C ALA A 70 -14.29 -4.28 3.23
N GLU A 71 -15.12 -5.06 2.52
CA GLU A 71 -16.09 -4.53 1.56
C GLU A 71 -17.24 -3.80 2.25
N THR A 72 -17.67 -4.29 3.41
CA THR A 72 -18.83 -3.75 4.13
C THR A 72 -18.48 -2.63 5.09
N GLN A 73 -17.23 -2.44 5.42
CA GLN A 73 -16.82 -1.36 6.31
C GLN A 73 -16.75 -0.02 5.57
N PRO A 74 -17.21 1.07 6.20
CA PRO A 74 -16.97 2.38 5.64
C PRO A 74 -15.46 2.66 5.57
N HIS A 75 -15.07 3.58 4.71
CA HIS A 75 -13.67 3.91 4.49
C HIS A 75 -12.93 4.12 5.81
N ASP A 76 -11.82 3.41 5.96
CA ASP A 76 -10.95 3.56 7.09
C ASP A 76 -10.45 5.01 7.17
N LYS A 77 -10.41 5.56 8.38
CA LYS A 77 -9.94 6.93 8.60
C LYS A 77 -8.51 7.11 8.14
N ILE A 78 -7.67 6.10 8.28
CA ILE A 78 -6.27 6.15 7.84
C ILE A 78 -6.20 6.34 6.33
N ILE A 79 -7.04 5.63 5.56
CA ILE A 79 -7.09 5.79 4.11
C ILE A 79 -7.54 7.20 3.73
N GLN A 80 -8.53 7.75 4.43
CA GLN A 80 -8.99 9.12 4.18
C GLN A 80 -7.89 10.14 4.46
N ILE A 81 -7.16 9.97 5.57
CA ILE A 81 -6.02 10.82 5.92
C ILE A 81 -4.93 10.72 4.85
N ASN A 82 -4.62 9.51 4.38
CA ASN A 82 -3.61 9.32 3.34
C ASN A 82 -4.02 9.97 2.03
N LYS A 83 -5.29 9.88 1.64
CA LYS A 83 -5.81 10.55 0.43
C LYS A 83 -5.71 12.07 0.55
N GLN A 84 -6.02 12.61 1.72
CA GLN A 84 -5.91 14.05 1.96
C GLN A 84 -4.45 14.50 1.91
N LEU A 85 -3.56 13.75 2.54
CA LEU A 85 -2.12 14.04 2.51
C LEU A 85 -1.58 14.02 1.08
N ALA A 86 -1.95 13.02 0.30
CA ALA A 86 -1.54 12.91 -1.10
C ALA A 86 -2.04 14.12 -1.92
N LYS A 87 -3.26 14.56 -1.68
CA LYS A 87 -3.83 15.74 -2.33
C LYS A 87 -3.03 17.00 -1.99
N GLU A 88 -2.69 17.19 -0.72
CA GLU A 88 -1.90 18.34 -0.28
C GLU A 88 -0.49 18.33 -0.87
N LEU A 89 0.09 17.14 -1.07
CA LEU A 89 1.41 17.00 -1.67
C LEU A 89 1.39 17.01 -3.21
N GLY A 90 0.21 17.09 -3.81
CA GLY A 90 0.08 17.09 -5.27
C GLY A 90 0.32 15.73 -5.92
N LEU A 91 0.22 14.65 -5.16
CA LEU A 91 0.38 13.29 -5.69
C LEU A 91 -0.86 12.86 -6.46
N ARG A 92 -0.67 12.35 -7.67
CA ARG A 92 -1.77 11.97 -8.56
C ARG A 92 -1.82 10.47 -8.87
N GLY A 93 -0.86 9.70 -8.38
CA GLY A 93 -0.80 8.28 -8.67
C GLY A 93 0.10 7.53 -7.70
N THR A 94 0.11 6.21 -7.86
CA THR A 94 0.93 5.31 -7.07
C THR A 94 1.76 4.43 -8.00
N PRO A 95 2.96 4.01 -7.59
CA PRO A 95 3.62 4.39 -6.35
C PRO A 95 4.14 5.82 -6.37
N ALA A 96 4.41 6.37 -5.21
CA ALA A 96 5.13 7.61 -5.03
C ALA A 96 6.03 7.46 -3.82
N SER A 97 7.18 8.09 -3.84
CA SER A 97 8.17 7.98 -2.76
C SER A 97 8.58 9.36 -2.26
N ILE A 98 8.81 9.45 -0.97
CA ILE A 98 9.38 10.64 -0.34
C ILE A 98 10.61 10.19 0.42
N ILE A 99 11.77 10.74 0.02
CA ILE A 99 13.05 10.46 0.67
C ILE A 99 13.54 11.80 1.23
N ASN A 100 13.51 11.91 2.55
CA ASN A 100 13.74 13.19 3.22
C ASN A 100 12.74 14.24 2.71
N ASP A 101 13.24 15.28 2.02
CA ASP A 101 12.43 16.35 1.47
C ASP A 101 12.16 16.18 -0.04
N THR A 102 12.67 15.11 -0.64
CA THR A 102 12.56 14.88 -2.08
C THR A 102 11.38 13.97 -2.37
N MET A 103 10.43 14.46 -3.16
CA MET A 103 9.30 13.68 -3.64
C MET A 103 9.60 13.13 -5.02
N ILE A 104 9.37 11.83 -5.20
CA ILE A 104 9.57 11.13 -6.46
C ILE A 104 8.23 10.54 -6.89
N PRO A 105 7.54 11.13 -7.88
CA PRO A 105 6.31 10.55 -8.39
C PRO A 105 6.61 9.33 -9.26
N GLY A 106 5.74 8.32 -9.17
CA GLY A 106 5.85 7.11 -9.98
C GLY A 106 6.88 6.11 -9.46
N TYR A 107 7.04 5.06 -10.24
CA TYR A 107 7.97 3.98 -9.92
C TYR A 107 9.42 4.47 -10.02
N VAL A 108 10.24 4.06 -9.07
CA VAL A 108 11.67 4.38 -9.07
C VAL A 108 12.47 3.08 -8.89
N LYS A 109 13.53 2.92 -9.67
CA LYS A 109 14.40 1.74 -9.58
C LYS A 109 15.22 1.76 -8.29
N GLU A 110 15.54 0.56 -7.79
CA GLU A 110 16.33 0.40 -6.58
C GLU A 110 17.64 1.17 -6.62
N GLU A 111 18.35 1.12 -7.73
CA GLU A 111 19.64 1.84 -7.89
C GLU A 111 19.47 3.33 -7.65
N LYS A 112 18.38 3.91 -8.15
CA LYS A 112 18.10 5.34 -7.96
C LYS A 112 17.78 5.67 -6.50
N VAL A 113 17.06 4.80 -5.82
CA VAL A 113 16.76 4.96 -4.39
C VAL A 113 18.05 4.93 -3.57
N ILE A 114 18.93 3.99 -3.85
CA ILE A 114 20.23 3.86 -3.16
C ILE A 114 21.06 5.11 -3.39
N GLU A 115 21.13 5.58 -4.63
CA GLU A 115 21.86 6.80 -5.00
C GLU A 115 21.36 8.01 -4.21
N LEU A 116 20.04 8.19 -4.11
CA LEU A 116 19.44 9.30 -3.37
C LEU A 116 19.71 9.20 -1.86
N ILE A 117 19.66 8.01 -1.30
CA ILE A 117 19.98 7.79 0.11
C ILE A 117 21.45 8.11 0.38
N ASP A 118 22.35 7.69 -0.49
CA ASP A 118 23.77 7.97 -0.35
C ASP A 118 24.06 9.47 -0.43
N GLU A 119 23.40 10.19 -1.33
CA GLU A 119 23.53 11.65 -1.42
C GLU A 119 23.10 12.35 -0.12
N ILE A 120 22.00 11.89 0.49
CA ILE A 120 21.51 12.45 1.76
C ILE A 120 22.48 12.19 2.90
N ASN A 121 23.10 11.01 2.93
CA ASN A 121 24.01 10.60 4.00
C ASN A 121 25.45 11.09 3.78
N THR A 122 25.77 11.68 2.63
CA THR A 122 27.11 12.19 2.34
C THR A 122 27.25 13.59 2.93
N PRO A 123 28.26 13.84 3.79
CA PRO A 123 28.51 15.19 4.31
C PRO A 123 28.86 16.14 3.18
N SER A 124 28.24 17.30 3.17
CA SER A 124 28.53 18.35 2.19
C SER A 124 29.79 19.12 2.57
#